data_6307b86386b4dd811605418cd96c4ca8
#
_entry.id   6307b86386b4dd811605418cd96c4ca8
#
_cell.length_a   1.000
_cell.length_b   1.000
_cell.length_c   1.000
_cell.angle_alpha   90.00
_cell.angle_beta   90.00
_cell.angle_gamma   90.00
#
_symmetry.space_group_name_H-M   'P 1'
#
loop_
_entity.id
_entity.type
_entity.pdbx_description
1 polymer ?
#
loop_
_entity_poly.entity_id
_entity_poly.type
_entity_poly.pdbx_seq_one_letter_code
_entity_poly.pdbx_strand_id
1 'polypeptide(L)'
;MTYSQLVAAKKMVRERVRKYGLRSQRRVPFFKSRQMLEESGFVLPDSAKNCLFTNGGSETMKHWVVKAIIFKTLRGMGRQVGTEVEVNGGIVDVLDADNMIAYEVENNFTRKKLDAKLGNLSGLRDVFFIDILEVPDDIAEADLYIREKVV
;
A
#
# COMPACT_ATOMS: atom_id res chain seq x y z
N MET A 1 13.71 5.16 -33.15
CA MET A 1 14.76 4.58 -32.24
C MET A 1 15.21 3.26 -32.81
N THR A 2 16.51 3.11 -33.10
CA THR A 2 17.06 1.86 -33.60
C THR A 2 17.19 0.82 -32.49
N TYR A 3 17.27 -0.47 -32.82
CA TYR A 3 17.44 -1.56 -31.84
C TYR A 3 18.70 -1.36 -30.99
N SER A 4 19.80 -0.88 -31.55
CA SER A 4 21.03 -0.57 -30.84
C SER A 4 20.87 0.56 -29.83
N GLN A 5 20.08 1.60 -30.15
CA GLN A 5 19.76 2.68 -29.21
C GLN A 5 18.89 2.20 -28.06
N LEU A 6 17.96 1.27 -28.31
CA LEU A 6 17.13 0.67 -27.27
C LEU A 6 17.95 -0.19 -26.31
N VAL A 7 18.90 -0.98 -26.84
CA VAL A 7 19.80 -1.80 -26.03
C VAL A 7 20.73 -0.93 -25.17
N ALA A 8 21.27 0.15 -25.75
CA ALA A 8 22.10 1.09 -25.02
C ALA A 8 21.31 1.80 -23.90
N ALA A 9 20.08 2.24 -24.17
CA ALA A 9 19.21 2.84 -23.16
C ALA A 9 18.87 1.88 -22.01
N LYS A 10 18.55 0.61 -22.33
CA LYS A 10 18.31 -0.43 -21.31
C LYS A 10 19.55 -0.70 -20.46
N LYS A 11 20.75 -0.69 -21.06
CA LYS A 11 22.01 -0.87 -20.34
C LYS A 11 22.26 0.31 -19.39
N MET A 12 22.06 1.53 -19.85
CA MET A 12 22.20 2.73 -19.00
C MET A 12 21.21 2.75 -17.82
N VAL A 13 19.96 2.34 -18.05
CA VAL A 13 18.95 2.22 -16.98
C VAL A 13 19.38 1.17 -15.97
N ARG A 14 19.83 -0.01 -16.40
CA ARG A 14 20.33 -1.07 -15.51
C ARG A 14 21.55 -0.63 -14.69
N GLU A 15 22.47 0.09 -15.29
CA GLU A 15 23.64 0.62 -14.58
C GLU A 15 23.26 1.71 -13.58
N ARG A 16 22.31 2.58 -13.91
CA ARG A 16 21.76 3.56 -12.96
C ARG A 16 21.05 2.88 -11.79
N VAL A 17 20.16 1.92 -12.06
CA VAL A 17 19.46 1.14 -11.03
C VAL A 17 20.46 0.40 -10.15
N ARG A 18 21.53 -0.18 -10.71
CA ARG A 18 22.58 -0.85 -9.95
C ARG A 18 23.37 0.14 -9.09
N LYS A 19 23.73 1.32 -9.61
CA LYS A 19 24.41 2.38 -8.82
C LYS A 19 23.50 2.93 -7.72
N TYR A 20 22.20 3.08 -7.98
CA TYR A 20 21.22 3.48 -6.97
C TYR A 20 21.00 2.38 -5.94
N GLY A 21 20.90 1.10 -6.34
CA GLY A 21 20.81 -0.03 -5.42
C GLY A 21 22.01 -0.15 -4.48
N LEU A 22 23.21 0.11 -4.97
CA LEU A 22 24.42 0.13 -4.14
C LEU A 22 24.50 1.38 -3.24
N ARG A 23 23.93 2.50 -3.65
CA ARG A 23 23.82 3.72 -2.84
C ARG A 23 22.68 3.69 -1.83
N SER A 24 21.63 2.91 -2.05
CA SER A 24 20.48 2.78 -1.13
C SER A 24 20.85 2.02 0.15
N GLN A 25 21.99 1.35 0.21
CA GLN A 25 22.56 0.89 1.48
C GLN A 25 22.95 2.05 2.41
N ARG A 26 23.18 3.24 1.85
CA ARG A 26 23.17 4.50 2.60
C ARG A 26 21.77 5.08 2.44
N ARG A 27 20.91 4.92 3.43
CA ARG A 27 19.57 5.50 3.48
C ARG A 27 19.63 6.98 3.07
N VAL A 28 19.49 7.25 1.77
CA VAL A 28 19.19 8.61 1.32
C VAL A 28 17.79 8.89 1.89
N PRO A 29 17.61 9.90 2.73
CA PRO A 29 16.31 10.18 3.29
C PRO A 29 15.31 10.29 2.15
N PHE A 30 14.19 9.62 2.25
CA PHE A 30 13.05 9.66 1.31
C PHE A 30 12.76 11.08 0.81
N PHE A 31 13.00 12.06 1.66
CA PHE A 31 12.85 13.49 1.38
C PHE A 31 13.77 14.01 0.26
N LYS A 32 15.02 13.58 0.21
CA LYS A 32 15.95 14.01 -0.86
C LYS A 32 15.63 13.36 -2.20
N SER A 33 15.21 12.11 -2.20
CA SER A 33 14.82 11.42 -3.42
C SER A 33 13.54 12.01 -4.00
N ARG A 34 12.58 12.37 -3.17
CA ARG A 34 11.36 13.06 -3.57
C ARG A 34 11.68 14.40 -4.21
N GLN A 35 12.48 15.23 -3.56
CA GLN A 35 12.90 16.53 -4.07
C GLN A 35 13.60 16.40 -5.44
N MET A 36 14.53 15.45 -5.58
CA MET A 36 15.23 15.20 -6.84
C MET A 36 14.28 14.78 -7.96
N LEU A 37 13.26 13.97 -7.66
CA LEU A 37 12.24 13.58 -8.63
C LEU A 37 11.37 14.76 -9.05
N GLU A 38 10.93 15.56 -8.10
CA GLU A 38 10.14 16.77 -8.36
C GLU A 38 10.92 17.81 -9.18
N GLU A 39 12.20 18.03 -8.87
CA GLU A 39 13.12 18.87 -9.65
C GLU A 39 13.35 18.33 -11.08
N SER A 40 13.19 17.01 -11.28
CA SER A 40 13.26 16.36 -12.58
C SER A 40 11.92 16.37 -13.34
N GLY A 41 10.90 17.03 -12.80
CA GLY A 41 9.59 17.17 -13.45
C GLY A 41 8.58 16.06 -13.13
N PHE A 42 8.88 15.18 -12.16
CA PHE A 42 7.90 14.19 -11.69
C PHE A 42 6.92 14.83 -10.71
N VAL A 43 5.63 14.60 -10.94
CA VAL A 43 4.58 14.98 -10.00
C VAL A 43 4.30 13.79 -9.10
N LEU A 44 4.77 13.84 -7.86
CA LEU A 44 4.57 12.78 -6.89
C LEU A 44 3.27 13.02 -6.11
N PRO A 45 2.52 11.93 -5.82
CA PRO A 45 1.35 12.05 -4.97
C PRO A 45 1.74 12.50 -3.56
N ASP A 46 0.81 13.15 -2.87
CA ASP A 46 0.97 13.48 -1.46
C ASP A 46 1.26 12.21 -0.66
N SER A 47 2.31 12.21 0.15
CA SER A 47 2.78 11.04 0.89
C SER A 47 1.75 10.45 1.87
N ALA A 48 0.74 11.23 2.24
CA ALA A 48 -0.33 10.77 3.12
C ALA A 48 -1.53 10.17 2.37
N LYS A 49 -1.58 10.29 1.04
CA LYS A 49 -2.75 9.93 0.25
C LYS A 49 -2.36 9.12 -0.98
N ASN A 50 -3.20 8.15 -1.33
CA ASN A 50 -3.06 7.35 -2.56
C ASN A 50 -1.72 6.60 -2.68
N CYS A 51 -1.17 6.16 -1.57
CA CYS A 51 0.06 5.40 -1.51
C CYS A 51 -0.17 3.98 -1.02
N LEU A 52 0.42 3.02 -1.71
CA LEU A 52 0.44 1.62 -1.29
C LEU A 52 1.79 1.31 -0.66
N PHE A 53 1.80 1.19 0.65
CA PHE A 53 2.99 0.85 1.43
C PHE A 53 2.99 -0.61 1.86
N THR A 54 4.19 -1.13 2.13
CA THR A 54 4.38 -2.44 2.73
C THR A 54 4.76 -2.30 4.19
N ASN A 55 4.27 -3.24 5.00
CA ASN A 55 4.71 -3.38 6.39
C ASN A 55 6.05 -4.12 6.42
N GLY A 56 7.11 -3.45 6.88
CA GLY A 56 8.51 -3.81 6.72
C GLY A 56 9.01 -5.10 7.35
N GLY A 57 8.41 -6.26 7.16
CA GLY A 57 9.10 -7.51 7.43
C GLY A 57 8.32 -8.70 7.95
N SER A 58 7.16 -8.53 8.55
CA SER A 58 6.33 -9.66 9.04
C SER A 58 5.09 -9.94 8.18
N GLU A 59 4.88 -9.12 7.17
CA GLU A 59 3.72 -9.22 6.30
C GLU A 59 3.89 -10.36 5.29
N THR A 60 2.91 -11.27 5.23
CA THR A 60 2.89 -12.32 4.21
C THR A 60 2.54 -11.74 2.85
N MET A 61 2.92 -12.42 1.77
CA MET A 61 2.55 -12.02 0.41
C MET A 61 1.03 -11.93 0.24
N LYS A 62 0.29 -12.89 0.80
CA LYS A 62 -1.18 -12.89 0.73
C LYS A 62 -1.78 -11.67 1.43
N HIS A 63 -1.30 -11.31 2.60
CA HIS A 63 -1.72 -10.13 3.34
C HIS A 63 -1.48 -8.84 2.50
N TRP A 64 -0.29 -8.73 1.91
CA TRP A 64 0.03 -7.61 1.04
C TRP A 64 -0.87 -7.53 -0.20
N VAL A 65 -1.10 -8.68 -0.87
CA VAL A 65 -2.00 -8.76 -2.05
C VAL A 65 -3.42 -8.36 -1.69
N VAL A 66 -3.94 -8.79 -0.56
CA VAL A 66 -5.29 -8.40 -0.09
C VAL A 66 -5.37 -6.89 0.12
N LYS A 67 -4.40 -6.28 0.78
CA LYS A 67 -4.32 -4.82 0.92
C LYS A 67 -4.28 -4.12 -0.44
N ALA A 68 -3.48 -4.64 -1.36
CA ALA A 68 -3.36 -4.07 -2.70
C ALA A 68 -4.69 -4.13 -3.48
N ILE A 69 -5.45 -5.21 -3.35
CA ILE A 69 -6.77 -5.34 -3.97
C ILE A 69 -7.76 -4.34 -3.38
N ILE A 70 -7.81 -4.20 -2.05
CA ILE A 70 -8.66 -3.21 -1.38
C ILE A 70 -8.29 -1.81 -1.86
N PHE A 71 -7.01 -1.47 -1.83
CA PHE A 71 -6.49 -0.20 -2.30
C PHE A 71 -6.92 0.09 -3.73
N LYS A 72 -6.69 -0.84 -4.66
CA LYS A 72 -7.07 -0.71 -6.07
C LYS A 72 -8.57 -0.53 -6.25
N THR A 73 -9.37 -1.29 -5.51
CA THR A 73 -10.84 -1.22 -5.57
C THR A 73 -11.34 0.16 -5.16
N LEU A 74 -10.91 0.66 -4.02
CA LEU A 74 -11.28 1.98 -3.51
C LEU A 74 -10.78 3.10 -4.44
N ARG A 75 -9.57 2.99 -4.96
CA ARG A 75 -9.04 3.94 -5.95
C ARG A 75 -9.86 3.95 -7.23
N GLY A 76 -10.34 2.78 -7.68
CA GLY A 76 -11.25 2.67 -8.83
C GLY A 76 -12.60 3.36 -8.61
N MET A 77 -13.01 3.50 -7.35
CA MET A 77 -14.19 4.29 -6.95
C MET A 77 -13.90 5.80 -6.83
N GLY A 78 -12.70 6.25 -7.17
CA GLY A 78 -12.30 7.66 -7.10
C GLY A 78 -11.93 8.15 -5.70
N ARG A 79 -11.76 7.26 -4.73
CA ARG A 79 -11.50 7.62 -3.33
C ARG A 79 -10.02 7.88 -3.08
N GLN A 80 -9.74 8.68 -2.05
CA GLN A 80 -8.39 8.86 -1.52
C GLN A 80 -8.09 7.76 -0.50
N VAL A 81 -7.06 6.97 -0.77
CA VAL A 81 -6.76 5.76 -0.02
C VAL A 81 -5.28 5.73 0.37
N GLY A 82 -5.00 5.34 1.58
CA GLY A 82 -3.65 5.07 2.06
C GLY A 82 -3.56 3.67 2.66
N THR A 83 -2.35 3.12 2.69
CA THR A 83 -2.04 1.89 3.43
C THR A 83 -1.02 2.17 4.53
N GLU A 84 -0.99 1.35 5.57
CA GLU A 84 -0.10 1.54 6.73
C GLU A 84 -0.24 2.95 7.34
N VAL A 85 -1.47 3.42 7.49
CA VAL A 85 -1.76 4.77 7.97
C VAL A 85 -1.79 4.79 9.49
N GLU A 86 -1.00 5.65 10.10
CA GLU A 86 -1.03 5.85 11.54
C GLU A 86 -2.28 6.68 11.94
N VAL A 87 -3.07 6.13 12.83
CA VAL A 87 -4.29 6.76 13.36
C VAL A 87 -4.36 6.53 14.87
N ASN A 88 -4.35 7.60 15.67
CA ASN A 88 -4.53 7.55 17.13
C ASN A 88 -3.65 6.51 17.85
N GLY A 89 -2.39 6.36 17.40
CA GLY A 89 -1.44 5.42 18.00
C GLY A 89 -1.57 3.97 17.52
N GLY A 90 -2.44 3.70 16.56
CA GLY A 90 -2.52 2.43 15.82
C GLY A 90 -2.15 2.58 14.36
N ILE A 91 -1.98 1.48 13.67
CA ILE A 91 -1.73 1.45 12.22
C ILE A 91 -2.92 0.78 11.55
N VAL A 92 -3.46 1.44 10.53
CA VAL A 92 -4.55 0.93 9.69
C VAL A 92 -3.97 0.30 8.44
N ASP A 93 -4.36 -0.93 8.12
CA ASP A 93 -3.88 -1.60 6.92
C ASP A 93 -4.27 -0.84 5.65
N VAL A 94 -5.55 -0.48 5.51
CA VAL A 94 -6.05 0.36 4.41
C VAL A 94 -7.06 1.36 4.95
N LEU A 95 -6.85 2.63 4.68
CA LEU A 95 -7.76 3.72 5.06
C LEU A 95 -8.41 4.35 3.82
N ASP A 96 -9.73 4.29 3.75
CA ASP A 96 -10.54 5.16 2.89
C ASP A 96 -10.68 6.52 3.58
N ALA A 97 -9.87 7.48 3.16
CA ALA A 97 -9.83 8.79 3.81
C ALA A 97 -11.08 9.64 3.53
N ASP A 98 -11.74 9.45 2.41
CA ASP A 98 -12.95 10.21 2.05
C ASP A 98 -14.15 9.82 2.91
N ASN A 99 -14.26 8.54 3.25
CA ASN A 99 -15.37 8.03 4.08
C ASN A 99 -14.98 7.78 5.53
N MET A 100 -13.71 7.93 5.89
CA MET A 100 -13.17 7.61 7.22
C MET A 100 -13.47 6.15 7.63
N ILE A 101 -13.22 5.23 6.71
CA ILE A 101 -13.41 3.79 6.90
C ILE A 101 -12.06 3.10 6.88
N ALA A 102 -11.77 2.28 7.89
CA ALA A 102 -10.62 1.41 7.92
C ALA A 102 -10.98 0.00 7.44
N TYR A 103 -10.07 -0.61 6.70
CA TYR A 103 -10.10 -2.02 6.35
C TYR A 103 -8.88 -2.69 6.97
N GLU A 104 -9.14 -3.64 7.86
CA GLU A 104 -8.11 -4.39 8.58
C GLU A 104 -8.07 -5.81 8.05
N VAL A 105 -6.90 -6.27 7.65
CA VAL A 105 -6.66 -7.63 7.16
C VAL A 105 -6.01 -8.43 8.27
N GLU A 106 -6.69 -9.42 8.77
CA GLU A 106 -6.24 -10.19 9.93
C GLU A 106 -6.24 -11.69 9.71
N ASN A 107 -5.32 -12.31 10.41
CA ASN A 107 -5.18 -13.76 10.59
C ASN A 107 -5.59 -14.04 12.04
N ASN A 108 -6.54 -14.92 12.27
CA ASN A 108 -7.02 -15.23 13.61
C ASN A 108 -7.66 -14.05 14.36
N PHE A 109 -8.92 -13.77 14.08
CA PHE A 109 -9.72 -12.84 14.84
C PHE A 109 -10.02 -13.39 16.23
N THR A 110 -9.46 -12.76 17.27
CA THR A 110 -9.89 -12.96 18.64
C THR A 110 -10.66 -11.73 19.10
N ARG A 111 -11.68 -11.90 19.92
CA ARG A 111 -12.46 -10.80 20.48
C ARG A 111 -11.57 -9.74 21.14
N LYS A 112 -10.53 -10.18 21.84
CA LYS A 112 -9.57 -9.27 22.48
C LYS A 112 -8.82 -8.39 21.46
N LYS A 113 -8.42 -8.96 20.32
CA LYS A 113 -7.76 -8.20 19.24
C LYS A 113 -8.71 -7.20 18.59
N LEU A 114 -9.96 -7.62 18.34
CA LEU A 114 -10.98 -6.75 17.77
C LEU A 114 -11.28 -5.57 18.68
N ASP A 115 -11.51 -5.83 19.97
CA ASP A 115 -11.80 -4.79 20.96
C ASP A 115 -10.64 -3.79 21.10
N ALA A 116 -9.39 -4.27 21.11
CA ALA A 116 -8.22 -3.42 21.16
C ALA A 116 -8.10 -2.53 19.90
N LYS A 117 -8.30 -3.09 18.71
CA LYS A 117 -8.26 -2.33 17.46
C LYS A 117 -9.39 -1.30 17.39
N LEU A 118 -10.61 -1.68 17.72
CA LEU A 118 -11.75 -0.76 17.76
C LEU A 118 -11.53 0.39 18.73
N GLY A 119 -10.91 0.13 19.89
CA GLY A 119 -10.54 1.19 20.85
C GLY A 119 -9.54 2.19 20.26
N ASN A 120 -8.54 1.73 19.54
CA ASN A 120 -7.53 2.59 18.90
C ASN A 120 -8.06 3.36 17.68
N LEU A 121 -9.12 2.86 17.06
CA LEU A 121 -9.70 3.43 15.85
C LEU A 121 -10.98 4.23 16.12
N SER A 122 -11.18 4.63 17.37
CA SER A 122 -12.28 5.49 17.80
C SER A 122 -12.22 6.83 17.10
N GLY A 123 -12.91 7.24 16.24
CA GLY A 123 -12.86 8.49 15.44
C GLY A 123 -12.98 8.22 13.96
N LEU A 124 -12.88 6.96 13.56
CA LEU A 124 -13.30 6.51 12.23
C LEU A 124 -14.80 6.25 12.24
N ARG A 125 -15.40 6.39 11.06
CA ARG A 125 -16.82 6.14 10.88
C ARG A 125 -17.15 4.65 10.98
N ASP A 126 -16.27 3.80 10.45
CA ASP A 126 -16.43 2.35 10.48
C ASP A 126 -15.10 1.62 10.33
N VAL A 127 -15.08 0.36 10.72
CA VAL A 127 -13.93 -0.53 10.59
C VAL A 127 -14.41 -1.88 10.07
N PHE A 128 -13.90 -2.28 8.90
CA PHE A 128 -14.18 -3.57 8.29
C PHE A 128 -12.99 -4.52 8.50
N PHE A 129 -13.29 -5.72 8.97
CA PHE A 129 -12.30 -6.76 9.15
C PHE A 129 -12.41 -7.79 8.03
N ILE A 130 -11.28 -8.12 7.42
CA ILE A 130 -11.17 -9.14 6.39
C ILE A 130 -10.32 -10.27 6.94
N ASP A 131 -10.92 -11.46 7.09
CA ASP A 131 -10.18 -12.66 7.47
C ASP A 131 -9.43 -13.19 6.26
N ILE A 132 -8.10 -13.18 6.36
CA ILE A 132 -7.23 -13.63 5.28
C ILE A 132 -7.44 -15.12 4.94
N LEU A 133 -7.91 -15.91 5.89
CA LEU A 133 -8.19 -17.34 5.68
C LEU A 133 -9.43 -17.56 4.80
N GLU A 134 -10.37 -16.62 4.78
CA GLU A 134 -11.55 -16.68 3.94
C GLU A 134 -11.30 -16.18 2.52
N VAL A 135 -10.21 -15.43 2.31
CA VAL A 135 -9.86 -14.90 0.98
C VAL A 135 -9.30 -16.03 0.10
N PRO A 136 -9.87 -16.28 -1.10
CA PRO A 136 -9.34 -17.25 -2.04
C PRO A 136 -7.87 -17.03 -2.36
N ASP A 137 -7.14 -18.10 -2.69
CA ASP A 137 -5.72 -18.01 -3.08
C ASP A 137 -5.55 -17.58 -4.54
N ASP A 138 -6.53 -17.82 -5.39
CA ASP A 138 -6.55 -17.29 -6.75
C ASP A 138 -6.82 -15.79 -6.74
N ILE A 139 -5.98 -15.03 -7.48
CA ILE A 139 -6.06 -13.56 -7.48
C ILE A 139 -7.39 -13.04 -8.05
N ALA A 140 -7.93 -13.68 -9.10
CA ALA A 140 -9.18 -13.24 -9.71
C ALA A 140 -10.37 -13.49 -8.78
N GLU A 141 -10.38 -14.63 -8.10
CA GLU A 141 -11.39 -14.96 -7.10
C GLU A 141 -11.26 -14.06 -5.86
N ALA A 142 -10.05 -13.78 -5.42
CA ALA A 142 -9.78 -12.85 -4.33
C ALA A 142 -10.27 -11.43 -4.65
N ASP A 143 -10.03 -10.95 -5.88
CA ASP A 143 -10.52 -9.65 -6.34
C ASP A 143 -12.06 -9.56 -6.27
N LEU A 144 -12.76 -10.58 -6.74
CA LEU A 144 -14.23 -10.65 -6.65
C LEU A 144 -14.71 -10.67 -5.20
N TYR A 145 -14.11 -11.54 -4.38
CA TYR A 145 -14.46 -11.68 -2.96
C TYR A 145 -14.31 -10.33 -2.21
N ILE A 146 -13.21 -9.64 -2.43
CA ILE A 146 -12.92 -8.38 -1.75
C ILE A 146 -13.85 -7.26 -2.23
N ARG A 147 -14.14 -7.19 -3.53
CA ARG A 147 -15.07 -6.19 -4.05
C ARG A 147 -16.45 -6.27 -3.44
N GLU A 148 -16.91 -7.46 -3.07
CA GLU A 148 -18.19 -7.64 -2.38
C GLU A 148 -18.17 -7.14 -0.93
N LYS A 149 -16.99 -7.07 -0.31
CA LYS A 149 -16.78 -6.63 1.08
C LYS A 149 -16.52 -5.14 1.20
N VAL A 150 -16.06 -4.50 0.14
CA VAL A 150 -15.70 -3.08 0.13
C VAL A 150 -16.93 -2.23 -0.19
N VAL A 151 -17.21 -1.26 0.65
CA VAL A 151 -18.37 -0.37 0.52
C VAL A 151 -18.00 1.07 0.12
#